data_2ab563a99137fdf48b9412162280645b
#
_entry.id   2ab563a99137fdf48b9412162280645b
#
_cell.length_a   1.000
_cell.length_b   1.000
_cell.length_c   1.000
_cell.angle_alpha   90.00
_cell.angle_beta   90.00
_cell.angle_gamma   90.00
#
_symmetry.space_group_name_H-M   'P 1'
#
loop_
_entity.id
_entity.type
_entity.pdbx_description
1 polymer ?
#
loop_
_entity_poly.entity_id
_entity_poly.type
_entity_poly.pdbx_seq_one_letter_code
_entity_poly.pdbx_strand_id
1 'polypeptide(L)'
;ILFGQKPNSFFTTFDDLQSTLEERDEMPEMMAMEYLPGEEGSVDLIADNGNIVYMAYRESNVNLASIPQEATLSNNEEAYQIARDVVKSLGLTGSADLDFKYDRDGHPVLMEINPRIAATMQIFKEGGLNLPYLRIKQLLGEDLPKVEVKYGIKMKRRFLEMFACNK
;
A
#
# COMPACT_ATOMS: atom_id res chain seq x y z
N ILE A 1 -6.53 11.54 -10.02
CA ILE A 1 -5.20 11.80 -10.62
C ILE A 1 -5.45 12.44 -11.98
N LEU A 2 -5.18 13.73 -12.11
CA LEU A 2 -5.22 14.42 -13.40
C LEU A 2 -3.94 14.07 -14.15
N PHE A 3 -4.02 13.29 -15.20
CA PHE A 3 -2.91 13.02 -16.09
C PHE A 3 -2.34 14.34 -16.64
N GLY A 4 -1.07 14.63 -16.37
CA GLY A 4 -0.34 15.78 -16.90
C GLY A 4 -0.29 17.03 -16.01
N GLN A 5 -0.90 17.06 -14.84
CA GLN A 5 -0.77 18.16 -13.87
C GLN A 5 -0.21 17.64 -12.53
N LYS A 6 0.19 18.54 -11.63
CA LYS A 6 0.59 18.16 -10.27
C LYS A 6 -0.53 17.31 -9.66
N PRO A 7 -0.25 16.09 -9.24
CA PRO A 7 -1.29 15.11 -8.93
C PRO A 7 -2.14 15.49 -7.71
N ASN A 8 -1.61 16.30 -6.79
CA ASN A 8 -2.31 16.66 -5.56
C ASN A 8 -2.12 18.14 -5.25
N SER A 9 -3.20 18.78 -4.80
CA SER A 9 -3.18 20.11 -4.22
C SER A 9 -3.66 20.02 -2.78
N PHE A 10 -2.98 20.69 -1.87
CA PHE A 10 -3.35 20.76 -0.46
C PHE A 10 -3.88 22.15 -0.14
N PHE A 11 -5.02 22.19 0.54
CA PHE A 11 -5.67 23.40 0.96
C PHE A 11 -5.83 23.37 2.48
N THR A 12 -5.56 24.49 3.14
CA THR A 12 -5.69 24.62 4.60
C THR A 12 -7.00 25.29 5.00
N THR A 13 -7.63 25.99 4.07
CA THR A 13 -8.92 26.64 4.26
C THR A 13 -9.87 26.33 3.12
N PHE A 14 -11.17 26.46 3.39
CA PHE A 14 -12.20 26.30 2.35
C PHE A 14 -12.12 27.44 1.32
N ASP A 15 -11.78 28.64 1.75
CA ASP A 15 -11.70 29.83 0.89
C ASP A 15 -10.58 29.67 -0.16
N ASP A 16 -9.41 29.11 0.23
CA ASP A 16 -8.31 28.81 -0.69
C ASP A 16 -8.73 27.78 -1.76
N LEU A 17 -9.44 26.74 -1.32
CA LEU A 17 -9.99 25.74 -2.23
C LEU A 17 -10.97 26.39 -3.20
N GLN A 18 -11.93 27.15 -2.69
CA GLN A 18 -12.97 27.81 -3.49
C GLN A 18 -12.35 28.75 -4.53
N SER A 19 -11.44 29.64 -4.10
CA SER A 19 -10.75 30.57 -5.02
C SER A 19 -10.00 29.83 -6.13
N THR A 20 -9.31 28.74 -5.78
CA THR A 20 -8.58 27.92 -6.77
C THR A 20 -9.51 27.24 -7.76
N LEU A 21 -10.71 26.85 -7.35
CA LEU A 21 -11.70 26.24 -8.23
C LEU A 21 -12.38 27.27 -9.12
N GLU A 22 -12.67 28.47 -8.59
CA GLU A 22 -13.30 29.58 -9.34
C GLU A 22 -12.38 30.15 -10.44
N GLU A 23 -11.06 30.03 -10.30
CA GLU A 23 -10.08 30.41 -11.33
C GLU A 23 -10.00 29.46 -12.53
N ARG A 24 -10.74 28.36 -12.51
CA ARG A 24 -10.72 27.35 -13.59
C ARG A 24 -11.87 27.54 -14.55
N ASP A 25 -11.56 27.51 -15.82
CA ASP A 25 -12.57 27.58 -16.91
C ASP A 25 -13.45 26.32 -16.94
N GLU A 26 -12.86 25.16 -16.55
CA GLU A 26 -13.57 23.88 -16.49
C GLU A 26 -13.26 23.16 -15.17
N MET A 27 -14.28 22.56 -14.58
CA MET A 27 -14.14 21.70 -13.39
C MET A 27 -13.74 20.29 -13.81
N PRO A 28 -12.50 19.86 -13.56
CA PRO A 28 -12.10 18.49 -13.81
C PRO A 28 -12.79 17.54 -12.84
N GLU A 29 -12.99 16.30 -13.25
CA GLU A 29 -13.37 15.24 -12.33
C GLU A 29 -12.27 15.07 -11.27
N MET A 30 -12.61 15.27 -10.01
CA MET A 30 -11.67 15.22 -8.90
C MET A 30 -12.32 14.64 -7.65
N MET A 31 -11.47 14.13 -6.76
CA MET A 31 -11.86 13.65 -5.44
C MET A 31 -11.22 14.53 -4.37
N ALA A 32 -12.01 15.02 -3.44
CA ALA A 32 -11.54 15.68 -2.23
C ALA A 32 -11.43 14.62 -1.11
N MET A 33 -10.29 14.60 -0.44
CA MET A 33 -10.02 13.67 0.66
C MET A 33 -9.47 14.44 1.86
N GLU A 34 -9.67 13.89 3.05
CA GLU A 34 -9.00 14.36 4.25
C GLU A 34 -7.48 14.30 4.08
N TYR A 35 -6.79 15.33 4.57
CA TYR A 35 -5.33 15.32 4.60
C TYR A 35 -4.83 14.55 5.81
N LEU A 36 -4.11 13.47 5.56
CA LEU A 36 -3.45 12.64 6.56
C LEU A 36 -1.96 12.97 6.59
N PRO A 37 -1.44 13.59 7.67
CA PRO A 37 -0.06 14.09 7.72
C PRO A 37 0.99 13.04 8.06
N GLY A 38 0.57 11.88 8.57
CA GLY A 38 1.48 10.88 9.11
C GLY A 38 2.21 10.04 8.07
N GLU A 39 2.88 9.04 8.55
CA GLU A 39 3.66 8.09 7.75
C GLU A 39 2.76 7.21 6.88
N GLU A 40 3.37 6.42 6.02
CA GLU A 40 2.69 5.48 5.14
C GLU A 40 3.06 4.05 5.51
N GLY A 41 2.11 3.16 5.36
CA GLY A 41 2.32 1.73 5.53
C GLY A 41 1.36 0.91 4.69
N SER A 42 1.58 -0.38 4.61
CA SER A 42 0.67 -1.27 3.89
C SER A 42 0.58 -2.62 4.56
N VAL A 43 -0.59 -3.24 4.46
CA VAL A 43 -0.81 -4.66 4.74
C VAL A 43 -0.90 -5.40 3.42
N ASP A 44 0.08 -6.23 3.13
CA ASP A 44 0.01 -7.20 2.03
C ASP A 44 -0.57 -8.51 2.54
N LEU A 45 -1.51 -9.08 1.81
CA LEU A 45 -2.25 -10.25 2.27
C LEU A 45 -2.65 -11.22 1.15
N ILE A 46 -2.99 -12.44 1.57
CA ILE A 46 -3.74 -13.41 0.81
C ILE A 46 -5.01 -13.75 1.60
N ALA A 47 -6.15 -13.69 0.95
CA ALA A 47 -7.45 -14.00 1.53
C ALA A 47 -8.14 -15.14 0.78
N ASP A 48 -9.12 -15.75 1.45
CA ASP A 48 -10.03 -16.75 0.90
C ASP A 48 -11.44 -16.55 1.48
N ASN A 49 -12.40 -16.25 0.61
CA ASN A 49 -13.81 -16.08 0.98
C ASN A 49 -14.00 -15.19 2.22
N GLY A 50 -13.36 -14.02 2.25
CA GLY A 50 -13.46 -13.06 3.35
C GLY A 50 -12.62 -13.41 4.60
N ASN A 51 -11.76 -14.42 4.53
CA ASN A 51 -10.85 -14.79 5.61
C ASN A 51 -9.41 -14.55 5.19
N ILE A 52 -8.62 -13.92 6.06
CA ILE A 52 -7.18 -13.76 5.82
C ILE A 52 -6.47 -15.08 6.05
N VAL A 53 -5.71 -15.54 5.06
CA VAL A 53 -4.86 -16.72 5.11
C VAL A 53 -3.44 -16.33 5.55
N TYR A 54 -2.92 -15.27 4.96
CA TYR A 54 -1.62 -14.69 5.30
C TYR A 54 -1.70 -13.17 5.24
N MET A 55 -1.01 -12.50 6.13
CA MET A 55 -0.80 -11.05 6.05
C MET A 55 0.50 -10.65 6.74
N ALA A 56 1.08 -9.55 6.30
CA ALA A 56 2.14 -8.85 7.00
C ALA A 56 2.08 -7.35 6.70
N TYR A 57 2.57 -6.55 7.64
CA TYR A 57 2.59 -5.09 7.54
C TYR A 57 4.01 -4.60 7.28
N ARG A 58 4.12 -3.57 6.46
CA ARG A 58 5.35 -2.81 6.24
C ARG A 58 5.12 -1.31 6.42
N GLU A 59 6.08 -0.66 7.03
CA GLU A 59 6.19 0.80 7.04
C GLU A 59 6.93 1.25 5.78
N SER A 60 6.50 2.36 5.18
CA SER A 60 7.15 2.98 4.03
C SER A 60 7.79 4.30 4.48
N ASN A 61 9.12 4.33 4.55
CA ASN A 61 9.83 5.45 5.14
C ASN A 61 10.18 6.54 4.10
N VAL A 62 10.40 6.14 2.86
CA VAL A 62 10.74 7.04 1.74
C VAL A 62 10.08 6.56 0.47
N ASN A 63 9.31 7.42 -0.17
CA ASN A 63 8.65 7.12 -1.44
C ASN A 63 9.21 7.98 -2.58
N LEU A 64 9.38 7.37 -3.74
CA LEU A 64 9.68 8.04 -4.99
C LEU A 64 8.66 7.58 -6.04
N ALA A 65 7.88 8.52 -6.57
CA ALA A 65 6.83 8.24 -7.53
C ALA A 65 5.87 7.10 -7.07
N SER A 66 5.42 7.19 -5.82
CA SER A 66 4.53 6.20 -5.17
C SER A 66 5.15 4.80 -4.99
N ILE A 67 6.46 4.66 -5.15
CA ILE A 67 7.18 3.41 -4.91
C ILE A 67 8.08 3.56 -3.69
N PRO A 68 7.91 2.76 -2.64
CA PRO A 68 8.78 2.80 -1.47
C PRO A 68 10.24 2.56 -1.83
N GLN A 69 11.12 3.48 -1.44
CA GLN A 69 12.57 3.35 -1.59
C GLN A 69 13.20 2.72 -0.36
N GLU A 70 12.64 3.01 0.80
CA GLU A 70 12.99 2.38 2.05
C GLU A 70 11.70 1.87 2.72
N ALA A 71 11.76 0.69 3.28
CA ALA A 71 10.65 0.09 4.02
C ALA A 71 11.17 -0.81 5.14
N THR A 72 10.36 -0.97 6.16
CA THR A 72 10.63 -1.87 7.28
C THR A 72 9.46 -2.84 7.46
N LEU A 73 9.74 -4.13 7.49
CA LEU A 73 8.75 -5.15 7.83
C LEU A 73 8.52 -5.10 9.34
N SER A 74 7.34 -4.69 9.75
CA SER A 74 6.98 -4.48 11.16
C SER A 74 5.63 -5.12 11.49
N ASN A 75 5.25 -5.05 12.75
CA ASN A 75 3.95 -5.52 13.23
C ASN A 75 3.07 -4.32 13.56
N ASN A 76 1.82 -4.33 13.08
CA ASN A 76 0.85 -3.30 13.40
C ASN A 76 -0.54 -3.93 13.55
N GLU A 77 -0.95 -4.15 14.80
CA GLU A 77 -2.19 -4.85 15.09
C GLU A 77 -3.44 -4.03 14.72
N GLU A 78 -3.37 -2.70 14.80
CA GLU A 78 -4.48 -1.83 14.40
C GLU A 78 -4.72 -1.90 12.89
N ALA A 79 -3.65 -1.81 12.08
CA ALA A 79 -3.75 -2.00 10.63
C ALA A 79 -4.23 -3.42 10.27
N TYR A 80 -3.79 -4.44 11.01
CA TYR A 80 -4.27 -5.81 10.82
C TYR A 80 -5.76 -5.96 11.15
N GLN A 81 -6.25 -5.27 12.17
CA GLN A 81 -7.68 -5.32 12.50
C GLN A 81 -8.51 -4.70 11.38
N ILE A 82 -8.10 -3.53 10.87
CA ILE A 82 -8.76 -2.89 9.72
C ILE A 82 -8.73 -3.82 8.50
N ALA A 83 -7.58 -4.44 8.22
CA ALA A 83 -7.46 -5.38 7.10
C ALA A 83 -8.42 -6.58 7.24
N ARG A 84 -8.57 -7.16 8.45
CA ARG A 84 -9.54 -8.23 8.71
C ARG A 84 -10.98 -7.80 8.43
N ASP A 85 -11.35 -6.61 8.89
CA ASP A 85 -12.70 -6.09 8.72
C ASP A 85 -13.03 -5.79 7.25
N VAL A 86 -12.09 -5.21 6.53
CA VAL A 86 -12.19 -4.95 5.08
C VAL A 86 -12.32 -6.25 4.29
N VAL A 87 -11.42 -7.20 4.51
CA VAL A 87 -11.41 -8.49 3.81
C VAL A 87 -12.72 -9.23 4.03
N LYS A 88 -13.20 -9.26 5.27
CA LYS A 88 -14.47 -9.89 5.65
C LYS A 88 -15.67 -9.19 5.02
N SER A 89 -15.72 -7.86 5.09
CA SER A 89 -16.85 -7.07 4.58
C SER A 89 -17.01 -7.16 3.07
N LEU A 90 -15.89 -7.27 2.35
CA LEU A 90 -15.87 -7.38 0.88
C LEU A 90 -15.90 -8.83 0.39
N GLY A 91 -15.79 -9.82 1.26
CA GLY A 91 -15.69 -11.23 0.86
C GLY A 91 -14.48 -11.52 -0.01
N LEU A 92 -13.35 -10.82 0.21
CA LEU A 92 -12.19 -10.90 -0.67
C LEU A 92 -11.63 -12.31 -0.79
N THR A 93 -11.23 -12.67 -2.00
CA THR A 93 -10.45 -13.87 -2.31
C THR A 93 -9.29 -13.51 -3.22
N GLY A 94 -8.08 -13.86 -2.83
CA GLY A 94 -6.86 -13.59 -3.61
C GLY A 94 -5.86 -12.72 -2.87
N SER A 95 -4.94 -12.11 -3.62
CA SER A 95 -3.95 -11.20 -3.07
C SER A 95 -4.47 -9.77 -3.07
N ALA A 96 -4.19 -9.05 -2.00
CA ALA A 96 -4.44 -7.63 -1.92
C ALA A 96 -3.31 -6.91 -1.17
N ASP A 97 -3.14 -5.64 -1.51
CA ASP A 97 -2.25 -4.68 -0.88
C ASP A 97 -3.13 -3.52 -0.40
N LEU A 98 -3.23 -3.35 0.91
CA LEU A 98 -4.02 -2.32 1.56
C LEU A 98 -3.09 -1.21 2.00
N ASP A 99 -3.18 -0.05 1.39
CA ASP A 99 -2.35 1.10 1.71
C ASP A 99 -2.99 1.97 2.78
N PHE A 100 -2.18 2.36 3.76
CA PHE A 100 -2.56 3.16 4.90
C PHE A 100 -1.73 4.44 4.97
N LYS A 101 -2.36 5.48 5.49
CA LYS A 101 -1.67 6.69 5.93
C LYS A 101 -2.14 7.03 7.34
N TYR A 102 -1.23 7.58 8.14
CA TYR A 102 -1.53 7.86 9.53
C TYR A 102 -2.13 9.25 9.69
N ASP A 103 -3.14 9.34 10.55
CA ASP A 103 -3.74 10.60 10.96
C ASP A 103 -2.84 11.37 11.95
N ARG A 104 -3.35 12.48 12.51
CA ARG A 104 -2.63 13.32 13.46
C ARG A 104 -2.41 12.67 14.81
N ASP A 105 -3.25 11.72 15.17
CA ASP A 105 -3.22 10.99 16.43
C ASP A 105 -2.38 9.70 16.33
N GLY A 106 -1.89 9.39 15.13
CA GLY A 106 -1.03 8.24 14.87
C GLY A 106 -1.81 6.95 14.60
N HIS A 107 -3.09 7.05 14.22
CA HIS A 107 -3.90 5.89 13.84
C HIS A 107 -3.83 5.64 12.33
N PRO A 108 -3.76 4.37 11.89
CA PRO A 108 -3.76 4.03 10.47
C PRO A 108 -5.16 4.23 9.86
N VAL A 109 -5.22 4.99 8.79
CA VAL A 109 -6.42 5.22 7.99
C VAL A 109 -6.24 4.54 6.64
N LEU A 110 -7.19 3.69 6.25
CA LEU A 110 -7.15 3.02 4.96
C LEU A 110 -7.34 4.02 3.82
N MET A 111 -6.40 4.03 2.88
CA MET A 111 -6.38 4.92 1.73
C MET A 111 -6.83 4.22 0.45
N GLU A 112 -6.31 3.03 0.21
CA GLU A 112 -6.48 2.33 -1.06
C GLU A 112 -6.44 0.81 -0.87
N ILE A 113 -7.19 0.09 -1.68
CA ILE A 113 -7.17 -1.37 -1.77
C ILE A 113 -6.74 -1.75 -3.19
N ASN A 114 -5.58 -2.35 -3.30
CA ASN A 114 -5.01 -2.81 -4.57
C ASN A 114 -5.17 -4.33 -4.68
N PRO A 115 -6.06 -4.88 -5.55
CA PRO A 115 -6.30 -6.32 -5.66
C PRO A 115 -5.17 -7.02 -6.46
N ARG A 116 -3.95 -6.86 -5.99
CA ARG A 116 -2.73 -7.39 -6.61
C ARG A 116 -1.62 -7.51 -5.57
N ILE A 117 -0.53 -8.20 -5.93
CA ILE A 117 0.69 -8.25 -5.13
C ILE A 117 1.45 -6.92 -5.27
N ALA A 118 1.96 -6.39 -4.15
CA ALA A 118 2.70 -5.14 -4.13
C ALA A 118 4.08 -5.23 -4.82
N ALA A 119 4.56 -4.09 -5.31
CA ALA A 119 5.91 -3.98 -5.88
C ALA A 119 7.03 -4.19 -4.84
N THR A 120 6.70 -4.16 -3.56
CA THR A 120 7.62 -4.36 -2.43
C THR A 120 7.63 -5.79 -1.89
N MET A 121 6.99 -6.75 -2.59
CA MET A 121 6.84 -8.14 -2.15
C MET A 121 8.13 -8.83 -1.69
N GLN A 122 9.30 -8.37 -2.15
CA GLN A 122 10.58 -8.97 -1.79
C GLN A 122 10.87 -8.85 -0.29
N ILE A 123 10.45 -7.77 0.38
CA ILE A 123 10.67 -7.61 1.82
C ILE A 123 9.94 -8.69 2.63
N PHE A 124 8.72 -9.05 2.20
CA PHE A 124 7.94 -10.11 2.85
C PHE A 124 8.60 -11.47 2.66
N LYS A 125 9.12 -11.75 1.46
CA LYS A 125 9.86 -12.98 1.18
C LYS A 125 11.09 -13.10 2.08
N GLU A 126 11.86 -12.04 2.26
CA GLU A 126 13.02 -12.02 3.18
C GLU A 126 12.58 -12.24 4.65
N GLY A 127 11.39 -11.77 5.02
CA GLY A 127 10.74 -12.06 6.30
C GLY A 127 10.13 -13.47 6.41
N GLY A 128 10.28 -14.31 5.37
CA GLY A 128 9.77 -15.69 5.35
C GLY A 128 8.39 -15.84 4.70
N LEU A 129 7.72 -14.75 4.33
CA LEU A 129 6.38 -14.75 3.75
C LEU A 129 6.43 -14.52 2.23
N ASN A 130 6.64 -15.59 1.46
CA ASN A 130 6.65 -15.51 -0.01
C ASN A 130 5.22 -15.51 -0.57
N LEU A 131 4.57 -14.35 -0.55
CA LEU A 131 3.16 -14.19 -0.99
C LEU A 131 2.89 -14.71 -2.41
N PRO A 132 3.71 -14.43 -3.46
CA PRO A 132 3.48 -14.99 -4.78
C PRO A 132 3.45 -16.51 -4.80
N TYR A 133 4.41 -17.15 -4.14
CA TYR A 133 4.49 -18.60 -4.05
C TYR A 133 3.28 -19.21 -3.31
N LEU A 134 2.91 -18.62 -2.17
CA LEU A 134 1.78 -19.06 -1.37
C LEU A 134 0.45 -18.90 -2.13
N ARG A 135 0.33 -17.83 -2.92
CA ARG A 135 -0.86 -17.64 -3.77
C ARG A 135 -0.95 -18.69 -4.87
N ILE A 136 0.16 -19.09 -5.47
CA ILE A 136 0.17 -20.19 -6.45
C ILE A 136 -0.27 -21.50 -5.80
N LYS A 137 0.25 -21.83 -4.62
CA LYS A 137 -0.19 -23.01 -3.87
C LYS A 137 -1.69 -22.99 -3.58
N GLN A 138 -2.20 -21.85 -3.12
CA GLN A 138 -3.64 -21.68 -2.88
C GLN A 138 -4.47 -21.92 -4.15
N LEU A 139 -4.04 -21.39 -5.30
CA LEU A 139 -4.73 -21.56 -6.59
C LEU A 139 -4.72 -23.00 -7.07
N LEU A 140 -3.67 -23.76 -6.75
CA LEU A 140 -3.54 -25.17 -7.09
C LEU A 140 -4.26 -26.10 -6.09
N GLY A 141 -4.83 -25.56 -5.02
CA GLY A 141 -5.48 -26.35 -3.96
C GLY A 141 -4.49 -27.16 -3.13
N GLU A 142 -3.22 -26.74 -3.10
CA GLU A 142 -2.19 -27.41 -2.31
C GLU A 142 -2.25 -26.98 -0.83
N ASP A 143 -1.73 -27.83 0.04
CA ASP A 143 -1.62 -27.53 1.46
C ASP A 143 -0.79 -26.25 1.69
N LEU A 144 -1.33 -25.35 2.48
CA LEU A 144 -0.71 -24.08 2.81
C LEU A 144 0.09 -24.21 4.11
N PRO A 145 1.41 -23.95 4.10
CA PRO A 145 2.24 -24.08 5.29
C PRO A 145 1.93 -22.99 6.32
N LYS A 146 2.14 -23.27 7.59
CA LYS A 146 2.22 -22.21 8.60
C LYS A 146 3.50 -21.41 8.37
N VAL A 147 3.37 -20.09 8.36
CA VAL A 147 4.49 -19.16 8.18
C VAL A 147 4.59 -18.26 9.40
N GLU A 148 5.78 -18.18 9.94
CA GLU A 148 6.12 -17.22 11.00
C GLU A 148 6.90 -16.08 10.37
N VAL A 149 6.35 -14.85 10.44
CA VAL A 149 6.95 -13.66 9.85
C VAL A 149 8.05 -13.13 10.75
N LYS A 150 9.25 -12.94 10.17
CA LYS A 150 10.38 -12.31 10.86
C LYS A 150 10.35 -10.82 10.65
N TYR A 151 9.98 -10.08 11.69
CA TYR A 151 9.93 -8.62 11.66
C TYR A 151 11.33 -7.99 11.83
N GLY A 152 11.41 -6.68 11.56
CA GLY A 152 12.65 -5.91 11.66
C GLY A 152 13.51 -5.93 10.39
N ILE A 153 13.07 -6.63 9.33
CA ILE A 153 13.73 -6.62 8.04
C ILE A 153 13.60 -5.23 7.43
N LYS A 154 14.73 -4.65 7.02
CA LYS A 154 14.77 -3.35 6.33
C LYS A 154 15.13 -3.52 4.88
N MET A 155 14.37 -2.89 4.02
CA MET A 155 14.61 -2.81 2.59
C MET A 155 15.10 -1.41 2.23
N LYS A 156 16.11 -1.34 1.37
CA LYS A 156 16.54 -0.10 0.73
C LYS A 156 16.78 -0.37 -0.75
N ARG A 157 16.17 0.42 -1.62
CA ARG A 157 16.38 0.37 -3.06
C ARG A 157 17.52 1.29 -3.46
N ARG A 158 18.30 0.83 -4.44
CA ARG A 158 19.33 1.64 -5.09
C ARG A 158 19.12 1.55 -6.59
N PHE A 159 19.23 2.68 -7.27
CA PHE A 159 19.27 2.72 -8.72
C PHE A 159 20.71 2.55 -9.18
N LEU A 160 20.89 1.74 -10.22
CA LEU A 160 22.16 1.55 -10.89
C LEU A 160 22.00 2.02 -12.35
N GLU A 161 22.83 2.96 -12.78
CA GLU A 161 22.89 3.35 -14.17
C GLU A 161 23.69 2.31 -14.96
N MET A 162 23.12 1.87 -16.08
CA MET A 162 23.78 0.95 -17.01
C MET A 162 23.89 1.62 -18.37
N PHE A 163 25.10 1.63 -18.91
CA PHE A 163 25.39 2.21 -20.22
C PHE A 163 25.62 1.09 -21.23
N ALA A 164 24.96 1.15 -22.39
CA ALA A 164 25.18 0.24 -23.51
C ALA A 164 25.56 1.06 -24.76
N CYS A 165 26.64 0.69 -25.41
CA CYS A 165 26.94 1.19 -26.75
C CYS A 165 26.25 0.31 -27.78
N ASN A 166 25.36 0.87 -28.57
CA ASN A 166 24.90 0.20 -29.80
C ASN A 166 26.09 0.14 -30.79
N LYS A 167 26.49 -1.05 -31.17
CA LYS A 167 27.42 -1.29 -32.26
C LYS A 167 26.74 -1.10 -33.60
#